data_2135510a0fb80af96e30a40eac6d891f
#
_entry.id   2135510a0fb80af96e30a40eac6d891f
#
_cell.length_a   1.000
_cell.length_b   1.000
_cell.length_c   1.000
_cell.angle_alpha   90.00
_cell.angle_beta   90.00
_cell.angle_gamma   90.00
#
_symmetry.space_group_name_H-M   'P 1'
#
loop_
_entity.id
_entity.type
_entity.pdbx_description
1 polymer ?
#
loop_
_entity_poly.entity_id
_entity_poly.type
_entity_poly.pdbx_seq_one_letter_code
_entity_poly.pdbx_strand_id
1 'polypeptide(L)'
;MDEKTSSAPMQEDPQKGEELSFTITGEDAEAQDALNAKKPEPQQKKKSPLPWILGAAAVIIAAAFVLILTIKPSQTTPDADQPGDATISEPADTPDDAQPDDQTPAAEDETNGQTGEEDTQTGGNGVSYTVDAEALTDEVLDLEVAHCGDDRLTNRDLPYYYWQQYYSFASTYSSYAAYLIDTTKPFDQQMCIFDDTLTWQQYFLQGAVSTYKSVSALWQDARLSGFQLGEEDQGYLDGLSNTVTVSAASYGYESADAYLQTAYGPAATMTGYHDFVERYLTASAYLQALVEAKTYTEADISAYFDENADTYAASSIEKSDVNMVNVRHILIVPEEKNDDGTYTDAAWTAAEQKAQSLLDEWKAGEHTEDSFAFLAAENSADTGSASNGGLYEEVYPGQMVDAFDAWCFDAARQPGDTGIVKTEYGYHVMYFSSVCEHPYWYVRAESDYLNKLSADVSEEVSAKFESAESVQNAALADILQN
;
A
#
# COMPACT_ATOMS: atom_id res chain seq x y z
N MET A 1 -6.78 32.59 89.08
CA MET A 1 -7.64 33.70 88.81
C MET A 1 -7.52 33.90 87.29
N ASP A 2 -8.40 33.27 86.59
CA ASP A 2 -9.64 33.88 86.02
C ASP A 2 -9.30 34.83 84.86
N GLU A 3 -9.78 34.81 83.73
CA GLU A 3 -11.03 34.40 83.10
C GLU A 3 -10.85 34.54 81.56
N LYS A 4 -11.36 33.66 80.82
CA LYS A 4 -12.51 33.75 79.89
C LYS A 4 -12.51 34.98 78.97
N THR A 5 -12.61 34.79 77.68
CA THR A 5 -13.81 34.74 76.86
C THR A 5 -13.37 34.73 75.36
N SER A 6 -13.83 33.76 74.62
CA SER A 6 -15.04 33.75 73.74
C SER A 6 -14.93 34.61 72.47
N SER A 7 -14.85 34.03 71.32
CA SER A 7 -15.96 33.93 70.36
C SER A 7 -15.49 33.63 68.95
N ALA A 8 -15.93 32.57 68.48
CA ALA A 8 -16.65 32.29 67.25
C ALA A 8 -16.09 32.69 65.82
N PRO A 9 -16.57 32.09 64.76
CA PRO A 9 -15.70 31.36 63.84
C PRO A 9 -15.62 32.12 62.50
N MET A 10 -14.53 31.92 61.76
CA MET A 10 -14.46 32.28 60.34
C MET A 10 -14.33 31.03 59.45
N GLN A 11 -15.07 31.09 58.41
CA GLN A 11 -15.33 30.12 57.36
C GLN A 11 -14.07 29.49 56.79
N GLU A 12 -14.12 28.20 56.62
CA GLU A 12 -13.19 27.38 55.85
C GLU A 12 -13.32 27.66 54.35
N ASP A 13 -12.20 27.90 53.70
CA ASP A 13 -12.02 27.94 52.26
C ASP A 13 -11.52 26.56 51.84
N PRO A 14 -12.22 25.81 50.98
CA PRO A 14 -11.85 24.45 50.62
C PRO A 14 -11.01 24.39 49.33
N GLN A 15 -9.76 24.84 49.33
CA GLN A 15 -8.78 24.52 48.31
C GLN A 15 -7.34 24.73 48.80
N LYS A 16 -6.83 23.75 49.57
CA LYS A 16 -5.40 23.45 49.64
C LYS A 16 -5.24 21.96 49.87
N GLY A 17 -4.78 21.24 48.83
CA GLY A 17 -4.35 19.86 48.97
C GLY A 17 -3.16 19.75 49.90
N GLU A 18 -3.28 18.89 50.88
CA GLU A 18 -2.19 18.51 51.77
C GLU A 18 -1.15 17.70 50.99
N GLU A 19 0.05 18.24 50.87
CA GLU A 19 1.25 17.43 50.54
C GLU A 19 1.59 16.58 51.74
N LEU A 20 1.27 15.28 51.67
CA LEU A 20 1.78 14.28 52.58
C LEU A 20 3.25 13.96 52.23
N SER A 21 4.17 14.59 52.95
CA SER A 21 5.58 14.22 52.89
C SER A 21 5.80 12.96 53.71
N PHE A 22 6.06 11.83 53.07
CA PHE A 22 6.56 10.61 53.69
C PHE A 22 8.08 10.68 53.84
N THR A 23 8.58 10.57 55.05
CA THR A 23 10.02 10.37 55.31
C THR A 23 10.30 8.87 55.25
N ILE A 24 10.99 8.41 54.20
CA ILE A 24 11.40 7.01 54.03
C ILE A 24 12.61 6.74 54.93
N THR A 25 12.54 5.76 55.82
CA THR A 25 13.65 5.30 56.67
C THR A 25 14.59 4.39 55.85
N GLY A 26 15.85 4.22 56.27
CA GLY A 26 16.90 3.55 55.51
C GLY A 26 16.60 2.13 55.01
N GLU A 27 15.74 1.35 55.70
CA GLU A 27 15.34 0.00 55.30
C GLU A 27 14.37 0.00 54.08
N ASP A 28 13.54 1.05 53.95
CA ASP A 28 12.62 1.22 52.80
C ASP A 28 13.36 1.65 51.55
N ALA A 29 14.48 2.37 51.67
CA ALA A 29 15.32 2.78 50.57
C ALA A 29 16.03 1.62 49.89
N GLU A 30 16.55 0.65 50.66
CA GLU A 30 17.18 -0.57 50.11
C GLU A 30 16.18 -1.47 49.41
N ALA A 31 14.93 -1.55 49.87
CA ALA A 31 13.85 -2.30 49.25
C ALA A 31 13.40 -1.64 47.92
N GLN A 32 13.39 -0.33 47.87
CA GLN A 32 13.03 0.43 46.66
C GLN A 32 14.11 0.35 45.56
N ASP A 33 15.39 0.36 45.96
CA ASP A 33 16.51 0.16 45.04
C ASP A 33 16.55 -1.27 44.50
N ALA A 34 16.20 -2.28 45.31
CA ALA A 34 16.09 -3.68 44.86
C ALA A 34 14.91 -3.90 43.89
N LEU A 35 13.81 -3.15 44.03
CA LEU A 35 12.66 -3.16 43.11
C LEU A 35 12.99 -2.41 41.79
N ASN A 36 13.74 -1.34 41.87
CA ASN A 36 14.16 -0.57 40.68
C ASN A 36 15.26 -1.31 39.87
N ALA A 37 16.14 -2.07 40.57
CA ALA A 37 17.15 -2.90 39.89
C ALA A 37 16.56 -4.12 39.16
N LYS A 38 15.28 -4.47 39.37
CA LYS A 38 14.55 -5.56 38.72
C LYS A 38 13.58 -5.10 37.62
N LYS A 39 13.42 -3.82 37.40
CA LYS A 39 12.70 -3.38 36.20
C LYS A 39 13.65 -3.53 35.00
N PRO A 40 13.32 -4.42 34.04
CA PRO A 40 13.97 -4.33 32.74
C PRO A 40 13.70 -2.89 32.22
N GLU A 41 14.74 -2.23 31.73
CA GLU A 41 14.55 -1.02 30.96
C GLU A 41 13.42 -1.29 29.95
N PRO A 42 12.48 -0.35 29.74
CA PRO A 42 11.54 -0.49 28.67
C PRO A 42 12.37 -0.62 27.40
N GLN A 43 12.48 -1.83 26.88
CA GLN A 43 12.93 -2.03 25.51
C GLN A 43 11.94 -1.17 24.71
N GLN A 44 12.43 -0.09 24.13
CA GLN A 44 11.71 0.60 23.08
C GLN A 44 11.37 -0.51 22.07
N LYS A 45 10.09 -0.84 21.99
CA LYS A 45 9.60 -1.66 20.88
C LYS A 45 9.94 -0.82 19.66
N LYS A 46 11.01 -1.21 18.97
CA LYS A 46 11.26 -0.72 17.61
C LYS A 46 9.95 -0.94 16.89
N LYS A 47 9.33 0.10 16.40
CA LYS A 47 8.23 -0.04 15.46
C LYS A 47 8.85 -0.77 14.29
N SER A 48 8.52 -2.03 14.16
CA SER A 48 8.97 -2.84 13.02
C SER A 48 8.54 -2.12 11.75
N PRO A 49 9.41 -1.91 10.75
CA PRO A 49 9.01 -1.42 9.42
C PRO A 49 8.15 -2.43 8.67
N LEU A 50 7.89 -3.56 9.27
CA LEU A 50 7.14 -4.69 8.73
C LEU A 50 5.73 -4.39 8.18
N PRO A 51 4.95 -3.37 8.62
CA PRO A 51 3.67 -3.06 7.97
C PRO A 51 3.76 -2.84 6.46
N TRP A 52 4.94 -2.45 5.95
CA TRP A 52 5.13 -2.19 4.52
C TRP A 52 5.42 -3.44 3.68
N ILE A 53 6.13 -4.41 4.24
CA ILE A 53 6.54 -5.63 3.53
C ILE A 53 5.35 -6.60 3.41
N LEU A 54 4.52 -6.64 4.43
CA LEU A 54 3.24 -7.36 4.41
C LEU A 54 2.13 -6.56 3.75
N GLY A 55 2.34 -5.26 3.56
CA GLY A 55 1.53 -4.45 2.67
C GLY A 55 1.42 -5.09 1.28
N ALA A 56 2.42 -5.78 0.75
CA ALA A 56 2.27 -6.51 -0.51
C ALA A 56 1.33 -7.72 -0.37
N ALA A 57 1.44 -8.55 0.67
CA ALA A 57 0.52 -9.67 0.88
C ALA A 57 -0.85 -9.20 1.41
N ALA A 58 -0.90 -8.24 2.34
CA ALA A 58 -2.14 -7.61 2.81
C ALA A 58 -2.77 -6.69 1.75
N VAL A 59 -1.98 -6.04 0.88
CA VAL A 59 -2.46 -5.31 -0.30
C VAL A 59 -3.01 -6.28 -1.35
N ILE A 60 -2.46 -7.47 -1.50
CA ILE A 60 -3.03 -8.50 -2.37
C ILE A 60 -4.40 -8.95 -1.84
N ILE A 61 -4.55 -9.20 -0.55
CA ILE A 61 -5.85 -9.53 0.07
C ILE A 61 -6.77 -8.30 0.07
N ALA A 62 -6.27 -7.11 0.43
CA ALA A 62 -7.05 -5.87 0.42
C ALA A 62 -7.39 -5.43 -1.01
N ALA A 63 -6.51 -5.62 -2.00
CA ALA A 63 -6.81 -5.31 -3.41
C ALA A 63 -7.87 -6.26 -3.98
N ALA A 64 -7.82 -7.56 -3.66
CA ALA A 64 -8.89 -8.48 -4.01
C ALA A 64 -10.21 -8.09 -3.34
N PHE A 65 -10.16 -7.66 -2.08
CA PHE A 65 -11.33 -7.22 -1.32
C PHE A 65 -11.88 -5.87 -1.81
N VAL A 66 -11.01 -4.90 -2.08
CA VAL A 66 -11.40 -3.59 -2.65
C VAL A 66 -11.92 -3.76 -4.08
N LEU A 67 -11.36 -4.67 -4.88
CA LEU A 67 -11.86 -4.93 -6.23
C LEU A 67 -13.22 -5.64 -6.21
N ILE A 68 -13.43 -6.60 -5.30
CA ILE A 68 -14.76 -7.20 -5.07
C ILE A 68 -15.76 -6.11 -4.66
N LEU A 69 -15.35 -5.10 -3.87
CA LEU A 69 -16.21 -3.98 -3.49
C LEU A 69 -16.41 -2.94 -4.61
N THR A 70 -15.59 -2.93 -5.65
CA THR A 70 -15.62 -1.91 -6.72
C THR A 70 -16.05 -2.43 -8.10
N ILE A 71 -16.19 -3.74 -8.30
CA ILE A 71 -16.74 -4.31 -9.53
C ILE A 71 -18.23 -3.91 -9.61
N LYS A 72 -18.51 -2.86 -10.35
CA LYS A 72 -19.88 -2.55 -10.77
C LYS A 72 -20.30 -3.58 -11.81
N PRO A 73 -21.45 -4.25 -11.63
CA PRO A 73 -22.01 -5.07 -12.70
C PRO A 73 -22.27 -4.14 -13.91
N SER A 74 -21.90 -4.60 -15.10
CA SER A 74 -22.26 -3.95 -16.34
C SER A 74 -23.77 -4.00 -16.48
N GLN A 75 -24.45 -2.93 -16.04
CA GLN A 75 -25.88 -2.77 -16.26
C GLN A 75 -26.08 -2.36 -17.71
N THR A 76 -26.48 -3.27 -18.56
CA THR A 76 -27.14 -2.94 -19.83
C THR A 76 -28.50 -2.34 -19.50
N THR A 77 -28.57 -1.02 -19.40
CA THR A 77 -29.85 -0.30 -19.40
C THR A 77 -30.25 -0.01 -20.83
N PRO A 78 -31.56 -0.20 -21.20
CA PRO A 78 -32.06 0.28 -22.47
C PRO A 78 -32.15 1.81 -22.46
N ASP A 79 -31.82 2.37 -23.59
CA ASP A 79 -31.81 3.75 -24.07
C ASP A 79 -32.96 4.60 -23.55
N ALA A 80 -32.66 5.76 -22.95
CA ALA A 80 -33.59 6.90 -22.89
C ALA A 80 -32.82 8.22 -22.70
N ASP A 81 -32.76 8.99 -23.79
CA ASP A 81 -32.71 10.45 -23.92
C ASP A 81 -31.75 11.30 -23.08
N GLN A 82 -30.86 11.96 -23.78
CA GLN A 82 -30.06 13.19 -23.46
C GLN A 82 -30.98 14.43 -23.18
N PRO A 83 -30.51 15.59 -22.62
CA PRO A 83 -29.16 16.18 -22.73
C PRO A 83 -28.68 16.97 -21.46
N GLY A 84 -27.41 17.42 -21.46
CA GLY A 84 -26.96 18.54 -20.62
C GLY A 84 -25.49 18.56 -20.21
N ASP A 85 -24.67 19.07 -21.06
CA ASP A 85 -23.47 19.93 -20.92
C ASP A 85 -22.96 20.26 -19.51
N ALA A 86 -21.71 19.87 -19.22
CA ALA A 86 -20.78 20.63 -18.39
C ALA A 86 -19.32 20.20 -18.66
N THR A 87 -18.63 21.04 -19.38
CA THR A 87 -17.19 21.08 -19.62
C THR A 87 -16.38 21.11 -18.32
N ILE A 88 -15.39 20.20 -18.18
CA ILE A 88 -14.23 20.41 -17.33
C ILE A 88 -12.98 20.22 -18.17
N SER A 89 -12.20 21.31 -18.20
CA SER A 89 -10.98 21.51 -18.95
C SER A 89 -9.80 20.72 -18.39
N GLU A 90 -9.03 20.13 -19.32
CA GLU A 90 -7.66 19.66 -19.11
C GLU A 90 -6.70 20.81 -18.82
N PRO A 91 -5.54 20.55 -18.21
CA PRO A 91 -4.34 21.35 -18.48
C PRO A 91 -3.37 20.59 -19.38
N ALA A 92 -3.02 21.25 -20.47
CA ALA A 92 -1.95 20.92 -21.41
C ALA A 92 -0.58 21.23 -20.80
N ASP A 93 0.46 20.53 -21.17
CA ASP A 93 1.53 20.86 -22.11
C ASP A 93 2.79 20.02 -21.86
N THR A 94 3.23 19.33 -22.85
CA THR A 94 4.66 19.02 -23.05
C THR A 94 5.07 19.46 -24.44
N PRO A 95 6.27 20.02 -24.64
CA PRO A 95 6.67 20.61 -25.91
C PRO A 95 7.20 19.59 -26.92
N ASP A 96 6.85 19.90 -28.12
CA ASP A 96 7.24 19.50 -29.46
C ASP A 96 8.77 19.50 -29.69
N ASP A 97 9.30 18.47 -30.35
CA ASP A 97 10.19 18.71 -31.51
C ASP A 97 10.48 17.44 -32.33
N ALA A 98 10.41 17.65 -33.67
CA ALA A 98 11.03 16.94 -34.78
C ALA A 98 10.29 15.82 -35.53
N GLN A 99 9.60 16.26 -36.58
CA GLN A 99 9.45 15.50 -37.81
C GLN A 99 10.74 15.52 -38.66
N PRO A 100 10.97 14.52 -39.56
CA PRO A 100 10.73 14.81 -40.95
C PRO A 100 10.13 13.67 -41.85
N ASP A 101 9.34 14.17 -42.81
CA ASP A 101 9.17 13.80 -44.24
C ASP A 101 8.74 12.37 -44.67
N ASP A 102 7.49 12.33 -45.11
CA ASP A 102 6.92 12.13 -46.45
C ASP A 102 7.62 11.12 -47.40
N GLN A 103 6.88 10.04 -47.75
CA GLN A 103 6.64 9.58 -49.10
C GLN A 103 5.67 8.40 -49.17
N THR A 104 4.49 8.65 -49.67
CA THR A 104 3.59 7.66 -50.27
C THR A 104 4.06 7.32 -51.68
N PRO A 105 3.81 6.11 -52.21
CA PRO A 105 3.01 6.04 -53.42
C PRO A 105 1.90 4.96 -53.41
N ALA A 106 1.02 5.25 -54.31
CA ALA A 106 -0.32 4.83 -54.59
C ALA A 106 -0.56 3.34 -54.92
N ALA A 107 -1.84 3.03 -54.82
CA ALA A 107 -2.59 1.82 -55.06
C ALA A 107 -2.31 1.12 -56.42
N GLU A 108 -2.46 -0.20 -56.42
CA GLU A 108 -3.15 -0.94 -57.49
C GLU A 108 -3.98 -2.11 -56.92
N ASP A 109 -5.19 -2.18 -57.42
CA ASP A 109 -6.28 -3.08 -57.19
C ASP A 109 -6.03 -4.42 -57.93
N GLU A 110 -6.18 -5.56 -57.26
CA GLU A 110 -6.62 -6.81 -57.91
C GLU A 110 -7.35 -7.73 -56.93
N THR A 111 -8.62 -7.92 -57.20
CA THR A 111 -9.53 -8.93 -56.68
C THR A 111 -9.04 -10.34 -56.96
N ASN A 112 -8.94 -11.17 -55.94
CA ASN A 112 -9.21 -12.61 -56.11
C ASN A 112 -9.72 -13.25 -54.80
N GLY A 113 -10.94 -13.77 -54.87
CA GLY A 113 -11.57 -14.46 -53.75
C GLY A 113 -10.92 -15.80 -53.44
N GLN A 114 -10.61 -15.99 -52.18
CA GLN A 114 -10.38 -17.30 -51.61
C GLN A 114 -10.86 -17.29 -50.15
N THR A 115 -11.74 -18.23 -49.84
CA THR A 115 -12.25 -18.54 -48.53
C THR A 115 -11.11 -18.65 -47.53
N GLY A 116 -11.00 -17.62 -46.63
CA GLY A 116 -10.03 -17.65 -45.56
C GLY A 116 -10.56 -18.55 -44.43
N GLU A 117 -9.81 -19.60 -44.16
CA GLU A 117 -9.77 -20.19 -42.82
C GLU A 117 -9.36 -19.07 -41.87
N GLU A 118 -10.15 -18.88 -40.82
CA GLU A 118 -9.74 -18.03 -39.70
C GLU A 118 -8.48 -18.64 -39.08
N ASP A 119 -7.35 -18.01 -39.35
CA ASP A 119 -6.08 -18.29 -38.71
C ASP A 119 -6.19 -17.79 -37.28
N THR A 120 -6.71 -18.62 -36.37
CA THR A 120 -6.61 -18.41 -34.93
C THR A 120 -5.13 -18.51 -34.61
N GLN A 121 -4.44 -17.35 -34.53
CA GLN A 121 -3.13 -17.26 -33.92
C GLN A 121 -3.28 -17.61 -32.44
N THR A 122 -3.15 -18.89 -32.12
CA THR A 122 -2.92 -19.34 -30.75
C THR A 122 -1.59 -18.75 -30.31
N GLY A 123 -1.64 -17.83 -29.35
CA GLY A 123 -0.43 -17.31 -28.71
C GLY A 123 0.28 -18.43 -27.94
N GLY A 124 1.59 -18.33 -27.83
CA GLY A 124 2.42 -19.29 -27.10
C GLY A 124 2.49 -20.68 -27.72
N ASN A 125 2.64 -21.72 -26.90
CA ASN A 125 2.78 -23.09 -27.31
C ASN A 125 1.44 -23.78 -27.75
N GLY A 126 0.38 -23.03 -27.95
CA GLY A 126 -0.92 -23.51 -28.41
C GLY A 126 -1.76 -24.26 -27.37
N VAL A 127 -1.39 -24.19 -26.09
CA VAL A 127 -2.17 -24.79 -25.00
C VAL A 127 -3.08 -23.75 -24.39
N SER A 128 -4.41 -24.00 -24.41
CA SER A 128 -5.42 -23.24 -23.67
C SER A 128 -5.96 -24.07 -22.51
N TYR A 129 -6.16 -23.39 -21.37
CA TYR A 129 -6.78 -23.97 -20.17
C TYR A 129 -8.20 -23.45 -19.96
N THR A 130 -8.69 -22.57 -20.85
CA THR A 130 -10.07 -22.06 -20.80
C THR A 130 -11.04 -23.14 -21.26
N VAL A 131 -12.08 -23.34 -20.48
CA VAL A 131 -13.18 -24.27 -20.76
C VAL A 131 -14.52 -23.58 -20.60
N ASP A 132 -15.54 -24.08 -21.28
CA ASP A 132 -16.92 -23.64 -21.04
C ASP A 132 -17.34 -23.99 -19.61
N ALA A 133 -18.16 -23.15 -18.97
CA ALA A 133 -18.64 -23.38 -17.60
C ALA A 133 -19.33 -24.73 -17.43
N GLU A 134 -20.01 -25.21 -18.47
CA GLU A 134 -20.71 -26.52 -18.49
C GLU A 134 -19.71 -27.70 -18.48
N ALA A 135 -18.46 -27.49 -18.89
CA ALA A 135 -17.42 -28.50 -18.85
C ALA A 135 -16.80 -28.66 -17.46
N LEU A 136 -17.04 -27.75 -16.52
CA LEU A 136 -16.57 -27.82 -15.13
C LEU A 136 -17.44 -28.80 -14.32
N THR A 137 -17.44 -30.05 -14.73
CA THR A 137 -18.08 -31.14 -13.98
C THR A 137 -17.33 -31.44 -12.68
N ASP A 138 -17.95 -32.12 -11.71
CA ASP A 138 -17.28 -32.53 -10.48
C ASP A 138 -15.97 -33.32 -10.75
N GLU A 139 -15.97 -34.16 -11.78
CA GLU A 139 -14.75 -34.91 -12.17
C GLU A 139 -13.62 -33.98 -12.62
N VAL A 140 -13.93 -32.90 -13.35
CA VAL A 140 -12.94 -31.91 -13.79
C VAL A 140 -12.53 -31.02 -12.62
N LEU A 141 -13.49 -30.61 -11.78
CA LEU A 141 -13.22 -29.76 -10.62
C LEU A 141 -12.32 -30.46 -9.58
N ASP A 142 -12.39 -31.78 -9.45
CA ASP A 142 -11.59 -32.57 -8.51
C ASP A 142 -10.21 -32.97 -9.06
N LEU A 143 -9.88 -32.64 -10.31
CA LEU A 143 -8.54 -32.89 -10.85
C LEU A 143 -7.49 -32.06 -10.12
N GLU A 144 -6.43 -32.75 -9.70
CA GLU A 144 -5.25 -32.12 -9.10
C GLU A 144 -4.45 -31.38 -10.18
N VAL A 145 -4.18 -30.08 -9.91
CA VAL A 145 -3.34 -29.20 -10.73
C VAL A 145 -1.93 -29.07 -10.15
N ALA A 146 -1.82 -29.11 -8.83
CA ALA A 146 -0.54 -29.11 -8.12
C ALA A 146 -0.73 -29.70 -6.72
N HIS A 147 0.39 -30.09 -6.08
CA HIS A 147 0.40 -30.37 -4.65
C HIS A 147 1.64 -29.84 -3.96
N CYS A 148 1.53 -29.66 -2.64
CA CYS A 148 2.61 -29.35 -1.74
C CYS A 148 2.42 -30.14 -0.45
N GLY A 149 3.31 -31.10 -0.16
CA GLY A 149 3.11 -32.03 0.95
C GLY A 149 1.80 -32.84 0.80
N ASP A 150 0.96 -32.79 1.81
CA ASP A 150 -0.34 -33.45 1.83
C ASP A 150 -1.49 -32.58 1.24
N ASP A 151 -1.22 -31.32 0.98
CA ASP A 151 -2.20 -30.38 0.44
C ASP A 151 -2.29 -30.47 -1.09
N ARG A 152 -3.49 -30.27 -1.64
CA ARG A 152 -3.82 -30.40 -3.07
C ARG A 152 -4.47 -29.13 -3.58
N LEU A 153 -3.98 -28.61 -4.70
CA LEU A 153 -4.67 -27.62 -5.51
C LEU A 153 -5.48 -28.33 -6.58
N THR A 154 -6.77 -28.19 -6.53
CA THR A 154 -7.70 -28.70 -7.53
C THR A 154 -8.29 -27.56 -8.36
N ASN A 155 -9.03 -27.87 -9.43
CA ASN A 155 -9.76 -26.86 -10.20
C ASN A 155 -10.89 -26.18 -9.40
N ARG A 156 -11.27 -26.68 -8.20
CA ARG A 156 -12.18 -25.97 -7.30
C ARG A 156 -11.51 -24.74 -6.68
N ASP A 157 -10.21 -24.85 -6.36
CA ASP A 157 -9.46 -23.83 -5.62
C ASP A 157 -8.58 -22.98 -6.54
N LEU A 158 -8.16 -23.55 -7.69
CA LEU A 158 -7.31 -22.86 -8.67
C LEU A 158 -7.80 -21.46 -9.06
N PRO A 159 -9.12 -21.22 -9.29
CA PRO A 159 -9.60 -19.89 -9.69
C PRO A 159 -9.28 -18.79 -8.69
N TYR A 160 -9.28 -19.07 -7.38
CA TYR A 160 -8.94 -18.07 -6.39
C TYR A 160 -7.49 -17.60 -6.53
N TYR A 161 -6.55 -18.52 -6.72
CA TYR A 161 -5.13 -18.20 -6.95
C TYR A 161 -4.90 -17.56 -8.30
N TYR A 162 -5.57 -18.04 -9.35
CA TYR A 162 -5.40 -17.54 -10.72
C TYR A 162 -5.90 -16.09 -10.88
N TRP A 163 -7.14 -15.83 -10.50
CA TRP A 163 -7.72 -14.49 -10.61
C TRP A 163 -7.05 -13.49 -9.66
N GLN A 164 -6.53 -13.96 -8.53
CA GLN A 164 -5.71 -13.14 -7.65
C GLN A 164 -4.45 -12.61 -8.35
N GLN A 165 -3.79 -13.41 -9.20
CA GLN A 165 -2.64 -12.94 -9.99
C GLN A 165 -3.04 -11.80 -10.93
N TYR A 166 -4.16 -11.97 -11.65
CA TYR A 166 -4.69 -10.91 -12.51
C TYR A 166 -5.06 -9.65 -11.72
N TYR A 167 -5.76 -9.77 -10.61
CA TYR A 167 -6.17 -8.62 -9.81
C TYR A 167 -4.98 -7.88 -9.20
N SER A 168 -3.96 -8.60 -8.76
CA SER A 168 -2.70 -8.03 -8.29
C SER A 168 -1.98 -7.27 -9.41
N PHE A 169 -1.91 -7.84 -10.60
CA PHE A 169 -1.40 -7.18 -11.80
C PHE A 169 -2.20 -5.90 -12.10
N ALA A 170 -3.52 -5.98 -12.19
CA ALA A 170 -4.37 -4.84 -12.48
C ALA A 170 -4.24 -3.71 -11.45
N SER A 171 -4.11 -4.05 -10.18
CA SER A 171 -3.87 -3.09 -9.09
C SER A 171 -2.49 -2.42 -9.21
N THR A 172 -1.45 -3.23 -9.47
CA THR A 172 -0.06 -2.73 -9.58
C THR A 172 0.10 -1.74 -10.73
N TYR A 173 -0.49 -2.06 -11.89
CA TYR A 173 -0.37 -1.22 -13.08
C TYR A 173 -1.50 -0.20 -13.22
N SER A 174 -2.57 -0.28 -12.39
CA SER A 174 -3.68 0.69 -12.35
C SER A 174 -4.19 1.06 -13.75
N SER A 175 -4.16 2.35 -14.11
CA SER A 175 -4.62 2.85 -15.42
C SER A 175 -3.79 2.35 -16.61
N TYR A 176 -2.57 1.87 -16.39
CA TYR A 176 -1.73 1.30 -17.44
C TYR A 176 -2.07 -0.15 -17.76
N ALA A 177 -2.75 -0.88 -16.87
CA ALA A 177 -3.07 -2.28 -17.09
C ALA A 177 -3.81 -2.53 -18.40
N ALA A 178 -4.74 -1.65 -18.79
CA ALA A 178 -5.50 -1.72 -20.04
C ALA A 178 -4.65 -1.54 -21.31
N TYR A 179 -3.44 -0.96 -21.22
CA TYR A 179 -2.49 -0.88 -22.34
C TYR A 179 -1.60 -2.12 -22.44
N LEU A 180 -1.51 -2.91 -21.38
CA LEU A 180 -0.65 -4.09 -21.29
C LEU A 180 -1.40 -5.37 -21.66
N ILE A 181 -2.71 -5.44 -21.36
CA ILE A 181 -3.56 -6.59 -21.59
C ILE A 181 -4.96 -6.14 -22.04
N ASP A 182 -5.44 -6.69 -23.13
CA ASP A 182 -6.79 -6.43 -23.67
C ASP A 182 -7.81 -7.38 -22.99
N THR A 183 -8.57 -6.85 -22.04
CA THR A 183 -9.57 -7.64 -21.30
C THR A 183 -10.81 -8.01 -22.12
N THR A 184 -10.92 -7.51 -23.36
CA THR A 184 -12.00 -7.90 -24.29
C THR A 184 -11.65 -9.14 -25.11
N LYS A 185 -10.43 -9.67 -24.96
CA LYS A 185 -9.96 -10.87 -25.64
C LYS A 185 -9.54 -11.94 -24.62
N PRO A 186 -9.65 -13.22 -24.97
CA PRO A 186 -9.16 -14.30 -24.13
C PRO A 186 -7.66 -14.15 -23.81
N PHE A 187 -7.27 -14.46 -22.59
CA PHE A 187 -5.88 -14.34 -22.13
C PHE A 187 -4.95 -15.40 -22.76
N ASP A 188 -5.49 -16.51 -23.23
CA ASP A 188 -4.76 -17.54 -23.97
C ASP A 188 -4.42 -17.15 -25.42
N GLN A 189 -5.03 -16.09 -25.94
CA GLN A 189 -4.80 -15.55 -27.28
C GLN A 189 -3.87 -14.32 -27.28
N GLN A 190 -3.33 -13.93 -26.17
CA GLN A 190 -2.47 -12.76 -26.02
C GLN A 190 -1.14 -13.13 -25.41
N MET A 191 -0.03 -12.75 -26.07
CA MET A 191 1.31 -12.95 -25.52
C MET A 191 1.55 -12.04 -24.32
N CYS A 192 2.18 -12.58 -23.27
CA CYS A 192 2.61 -11.81 -22.11
C CYS A 192 3.79 -10.90 -22.49
N ILE A 193 3.72 -9.62 -22.14
CA ILE A 193 4.80 -8.67 -22.43
C ILE A 193 6.04 -8.86 -21.54
N PHE A 194 5.91 -9.59 -20.43
CA PHE A 194 7.01 -9.89 -19.51
C PHE A 194 7.75 -11.19 -19.84
N ASP A 195 7.10 -12.06 -20.62
CA ASP A 195 7.68 -13.30 -21.12
C ASP A 195 7.02 -13.64 -22.47
N ASP A 196 7.73 -13.41 -23.58
CA ASP A 196 7.27 -13.60 -24.94
C ASP A 196 7.14 -15.07 -25.35
N THR A 197 7.42 -16.00 -24.45
CA THR A 197 7.20 -17.45 -24.64
C THR A 197 5.85 -17.91 -24.07
N LEU A 198 5.16 -17.07 -23.30
CA LEU A 198 3.92 -17.40 -22.61
C LEU A 198 2.77 -16.51 -23.09
N THR A 199 1.55 -17.05 -23.04
CA THR A 199 0.34 -16.24 -23.04
C THR A 199 0.11 -15.62 -21.66
N TRP A 200 -0.73 -14.57 -21.56
CA TRP A 200 -1.14 -14.03 -20.28
C TRP A 200 -1.80 -15.08 -19.37
N GLN A 201 -2.60 -15.99 -19.96
CA GLN A 201 -3.19 -17.09 -19.21
C GLN A 201 -2.12 -17.99 -18.59
N GLN A 202 -1.11 -18.38 -19.36
CA GLN A 202 -0.02 -19.22 -18.89
C GLN A 202 0.82 -18.51 -17.82
N TYR A 203 1.08 -17.21 -18.00
CA TYR A 203 1.80 -16.38 -17.04
C TYR A 203 1.08 -16.33 -15.68
N PHE A 204 -0.22 -16.02 -15.66
CA PHE A 204 -1.00 -16.01 -14.43
C PHE A 204 -1.18 -17.41 -13.83
N LEU A 205 -1.28 -18.44 -14.65
CA LEU A 205 -1.38 -19.84 -14.17
C LEU A 205 -0.09 -20.27 -13.46
N GLN A 206 1.08 -19.97 -14.02
CA GLN A 206 2.36 -20.24 -13.38
C GLN A 206 2.48 -19.47 -12.05
N GLY A 207 2.12 -18.20 -12.03
CA GLY A 207 2.06 -17.38 -10.82
C GLY A 207 1.12 -17.98 -9.75
N ALA A 208 -0.06 -18.41 -10.16
CA ALA A 208 -1.06 -19.05 -9.28
C ALA A 208 -0.53 -20.33 -8.62
N VAL A 209 0.07 -21.22 -9.40
CA VAL A 209 0.65 -22.47 -8.89
C VAL A 209 1.84 -22.21 -7.97
N SER A 210 2.71 -21.27 -8.34
CA SER A 210 3.83 -20.84 -7.49
C SER A 210 3.37 -20.29 -6.16
N THR A 211 2.40 -19.36 -6.18
CA THR A 211 1.80 -18.77 -4.98
C THR A 211 1.13 -19.83 -4.10
N TYR A 212 0.35 -20.73 -4.71
CA TYR A 212 -0.26 -21.85 -3.99
C TYR A 212 0.79 -22.66 -3.24
N LYS A 213 1.89 -23.07 -3.90
CA LYS A 213 2.93 -23.90 -3.26
C LYS A 213 3.56 -23.20 -2.06
N SER A 214 3.86 -21.91 -2.17
CA SER A 214 4.42 -21.13 -1.07
C SER A 214 3.43 -20.96 0.09
N VAL A 215 2.17 -20.60 -0.21
CA VAL A 215 1.09 -20.46 0.77
C VAL A 215 0.82 -21.78 1.48
N SER A 216 0.73 -22.88 0.71
CA SER A 216 0.48 -24.21 1.25
C SER A 216 1.59 -24.69 2.17
N ALA A 217 2.86 -24.47 1.80
CA ALA A 217 4.01 -24.84 2.62
C ALA A 217 4.01 -24.08 3.97
N LEU A 218 3.84 -22.76 3.91
CA LEU A 218 3.78 -21.90 5.11
C LEU A 218 2.58 -22.25 5.99
N TRP A 219 1.40 -22.47 5.41
CA TRP A 219 0.20 -22.87 6.13
C TRP A 219 0.35 -24.23 6.81
N GLN A 220 0.95 -25.23 6.15
CA GLN A 220 1.22 -26.52 6.74
C GLN A 220 2.24 -26.44 7.88
N ASP A 221 3.35 -25.69 7.69
CA ASP A 221 4.38 -25.50 8.73
C ASP A 221 3.83 -24.73 9.93
N ALA A 222 2.98 -23.72 9.72
CA ALA A 222 2.25 -23.00 10.77
C ALA A 222 1.41 -23.97 11.61
N ARG A 223 0.64 -24.84 10.98
CA ARG A 223 -0.18 -25.85 11.68
C ARG A 223 0.66 -26.87 12.43
N LEU A 224 1.76 -27.35 11.84
CA LEU A 224 2.68 -28.28 12.50
C LEU A 224 3.40 -27.65 13.68
N SER A 225 3.69 -26.34 13.64
CA SER A 225 4.29 -25.59 14.74
C SER A 225 3.29 -25.19 15.83
N GLY A 226 1.97 -25.33 15.59
CA GLY A 226 0.92 -24.88 16.50
C GLY A 226 0.69 -23.36 16.48
N PHE A 227 1.13 -22.68 15.42
CA PHE A 227 0.88 -21.26 15.23
C PHE A 227 -0.62 -20.94 15.23
N GLN A 228 -0.99 -19.80 15.79
CA GLN A 228 -2.38 -19.30 15.81
C GLN A 228 -2.39 -17.88 15.27
N LEU A 229 -3.42 -17.53 14.52
CA LEU A 229 -3.68 -16.15 14.10
C LEU A 229 -3.87 -15.22 15.30
N GLY A 230 -3.47 -13.97 15.14
CA GLY A 230 -3.77 -12.91 16.10
C GLY A 230 -5.28 -12.61 16.18
N GLU A 231 -5.70 -11.89 17.22
CA GLU A 231 -7.14 -11.56 17.42
C GLU A 231 -7.72 -10.76 16.27
N GLU A 232 -6.93 -9.89 15.64
CA GLU A 232 -7.36 -9.06 14.51
C GLU A 232 -7.63 -9.91 13.27
N ASP A 233 -6.66 -10.74 12.86
CA ASP A 233 -6.78 -11.64 11.70
C ASP A 233 -7.89 -12.67 11.89
N GLN A 234 -7.99 -13.23 13.10
CA GLN A 234 -9.06 -14.17 13.43
C GLN A 234 -10.43 -13.49 13.37
N GLY A 235 -10.54 -12.27 13.91
CA GLY A 235 -11.78 -11.48 13.84
C GLY A 235 -12.18 -11.12 12.42
N TYR A 236 -11.20 -10.83 11.55
CA TYR A 236 -11.44 -10.63 10.12
C TYR A 236 -11.99 -11.90 9.47
N LEU A 237 -11.37 -13.05 9.71
CA LEU A 237 -11.78 -14.34 9.15
C LEU A 237 -13.17 -14.75 9.61
N ASP A 238 -13.47 -14.58 10.91
CA ASP A 238 -14.78 -14.86 11.50
C ASP A 238 -15.88 -13.96 10.89
N GLY A 239 -15.56 -12.72 10.54
CA GLY A 239 -16.45 -11.75 9.92
C GLY A 239 -16.60 -11.90 8.40
N LEU A 240 -15.74 -12.64 7.73
CA LEU A 240 -15.60 -12.66 6.26
C LEU A 240 -16.90 -13.03 5.55
N SER A 241 -17.56 -14.12 5.97
CA SER A 241 -18.80 -14.58 5.34
C SER A 241 -19.94 -13.54 5.43
N ASN A 242 -20.02 -12.84 6.57
CA ASN A 242 -20.99 -11.76 6.72
C ASN A 242 -20.66 -10.57 5.80
N THR A 243 -19.42 -10.19 5.72
CA THR A 243 -18.94 -9.07 4.89
C THR A 243 -19.23 -9.33 3.41
N VAL A 244 -18.90 -10.51 2.91
CA VAL A 244 -19.18 -10.90 1.51
C VAL A 244 -20.67 -10.95 1.24
N THR A 245 -21.48 -11.47 2.19
CA THR A 245 -22.95 -11.53 2.05
C THR A 245 -23.57 -10.13 1.98
N VAL A 246 -23.11 -9.20 2.83
CA VAL A 246 -23.58 -7.80 2.82
C VAL A 246 -23.18 -7.11 1.51
N SER A 247 -21.98 -7.33 1.03
CA SER A 247 -21.50 -6.81 -0.24
C SER A 247 -22.31 -7.35 -1.41
N ALA A 248 -22.54 -8.66 -1.48
CA ALA A 248 -23.38 -9.30 -2.50
C ALA A 248 -24.78 -8.65 -2.56
N ALA A 249 -25.43 -8.50 -1.41
CA ALA A 249 -26.74 -7.86 -1.32
C ALA A 249 -26.72 -6.39 -1.77
N SER A 250 -25.66 -5.64 -1.44
CA SER A 250 -25.49 -4.23 -1.83
C SER A 250 -25.36 -4.05 -3.35
N TYR A 251 -24.77 -5.03 -4.03
CA TYR A 251 -24.64 -5.07 -5.49
C TYR A 251 -25.80 -5.80 -6.21
N GLY A 252 -26.81 -6.28 -5.46
CA GLY A 252 -28.01 -6.90 -6.02
C GLY A 252 -27.85 -8.37 -6.39
N TYR A 253 -26.83 -9.05 -5.89
CA TYR A 253 -26.68 -10.50 -6.07
C TYR A 253 -27.55 -11.30 -5.12
N GLU A 254 -28.01 -12.47 -5.55
CA GLU A 254 -28.90 -13.34 -4.78
C GLU A 254 -28.20 -14.03 -3.59
N SER A 255 -26.87 -14.22 -3.69
CA SER A 255 -26.07 -14.89 -2.67
C SER A 255 -24.61 -14.46 -2.69
N ALA A 256 -23.88 -14.78 -1.63
CA ALA A 256 -22.41 -14.64 -1.58
C ALA A 256 -21.74 -15.44 -2.71
N ASP A 257 -22.20 -16.69 -2.96
CA ASP A 257 -21.64 -17.51 -4.04
C ASP A 257 -21.84 -16.86 -5.40
N ALA A 258 -23.05 -16.38 -5.72
CA ALA A 258 -23.31 -15.68 -6.98
C ALA A 258 -22.42 -14.45 -7.18
N TYR A 259 -22.13 -13.73 -6.10
CA TYR A 259 -21.20 -12.60 -6.12
C TYR A 259 -19.75 -13.03 -6.37
N LEU A 260 -19.28 -14.07 -5.65
CA LEU A 260 -17.92 -14.62 -5.82
C LEU A 260 -17.71 -15.22 -7.22
N GLN A 261 -18.76 -15.80 -7.81
CA GLN A 261 -18.69 -16.35 -9.16
C GLN A 261 -18.40 -15.30 -10.24
N THR A 262 -18.76 -14.05 -10.02
CA THR A 262 -18.39 -12.96 -10.94
C THR A 262 -16.91 -12.59 -10.88
N ALA A 263 -16.23 -12.89 -9.77
CA ALA A 263 -14.83 -12.57 -9.57
C ALA A 263 -13.89 -13.77 -9.82
N TYR A 264 -14.38 -14.98 -9.57
CA TYR A 264 -13.55 -16.20 -9.58
C TYR A 264 -14.09 -17.30 -10.48
N GLY A 265 -15.22 -17.09 -11.15
CA GLY A 265 -15.83 -18.07 -12.04
C GLY A 265 -16.84 -19.00 -11.38
N PRO A 266 -17.55 -19.84 -12.19
CA PRO A 266 -18.78 -20.52 -11.79
C PRO A 266 -18.61 -21.56 -10.66
N ALA A 267 -17.40 -22.04 -10.43
CA ALA A 267 -17.08 -22.97 -9.35
C ALA A 267 -16.88 -22.30 -7.98
N ALA A 268 -16.79 -20.98 -7.93
CA ALA A 268 -16.52 -20.26 -6.70
C ALA A 268 -17.69 -20.35 -5.71
N THR A 269 -17.33 -20.61 -4.44
CA THR A 269 -18.29 -20.68 -3.32
C THR A 269 -17.75 -19.89 -2.13
N MET A 270 -18.64 -19.49 -1.21
CA MET A 270 -18.22 -18.83 0.03
C MET A 270 -17.31 -19.71 0.88
N THR A 271 -17.56 -21.03 0.90
CA THR A 271 -16.71 -21.97 1.63
C THR A 271 -15.29 -22.03 1.04
N GLY A 272 -15.16 -22.22 -0.28
CA GLY A 272 -13.85 -22.27 -0.93
C GLY A 272 -13.09 -20.94 -0.79
N TYR A 273 -13.81 -19.81 -0.88
CA TYR A 273 -13.21 -18.49 -0.68
C TYR A 273 -12.72 -18.30 0.76
N HIS A 274 -13.51 -18.75 1.75
CA HIS A 274 -13.10 -18.71 3.17
C HIS A 274 -11.84 -19.54 3.40
N ASP A 275 -11.79 -20.77 2.88
CA ASP A 275 -10.62 -21.64 3.02
C ASP A 275 -9.37 -21.04 2.35
N PHE A 276 -9.53 -20.41 1.17
CA PHE A 276 -8.46 -19.67 0.49
C PHE A 276 -7.93 -18.52 1.35
N VAL A 277 -8.83 -17.70 1.92
CA VAL A 277 -8.45 -16.54 2.76
C VAL A 277 -7.80 -17.00 4.06
N GLU A 278 -8.32 -18.05 4.73
CA GLU A 278 -7.72 -18.61 5.94
C GLU A 278 -6.27 -19.08 5.71
N ARG A 279 -6.04 -19.83 4.62
CA ARG A 279 -4.69 -20.29 4.27
C ARG A 279 -3.74 -19.12 4.03
N TYR A 280 -4.22 -18.13 3.30
CA TYR A 280 -3.42 -16.94 2.94
C TYR A 280 -3.05 -16.10 4.16
N LEU A 281 -4.03 -15.80 5.03
CA LEU A 281 -3.81 -15.06 6.27
C LEU A 281 -2.86 -15.82 7.20
N THR A 282 -3.09 -17.12 7.39
CA THR A 282 -2.23 -17.95 8.25
C THR A 282 -0.80 -18.00 7.71
N ALA A 283 -0.62 -18.20 6.40
CA ALA A 283 0.70 -18.23 5.78
C ALA A 283 1.43 -16.89 5.91
N SER A 284 0.74 -15.77 5.68
CA SER A 284 1.29 -14.42 5.79
C SER A 284 1.68 -14.07 7.22
N ALA A 285 0.79 -14.30 8.19
CA ALA A 285 1.06 -14.03 9.59
C ALA A 285 2.19 -14.90 10.15
N TYR A 286 2.26 -16.17 9.71
CA TYR A 286 3.32 -17.08 10.10
C TYR A 286 4.68 -16.67 9.51
N LEU A 287 4.73 -16.33 8.23
CA LEU A 287 5.94 -15.82 7.59
C LEU A 287 6.44 -14.56 8.31
N GLN A 288 5.53 -13.64 8.63
CA GLN A 288 5.85 -12.46 9.43
C GLN A 288 6.51 -12.83 10.75
N ALA A 289 5.89 -13.73 11.51
CA ALA A 289 6.42 -14.17 12.80
C ALA A 289 7.81 -14.82 12.67
N LEU A 290 8.04 -15.59 11.59
CA LEU A 290 9.35 -16.19 11.31
C LEU A 290 10.41 -15.14 10.97
N VAL A 291 10.06 -14.13 10.18
CA VAL A 291 10.95 -13.00 9.81
C VAL A 291 11.27 -12.15 11.05
N GLU A 292 10.27 -11.82 11.87
CA GLU A 292 10.45 -11.08 13.13
C GLU A 292 11.35 -11.81 14.13
N ALA A 293 11.37 -13.14 14.09
CA ALA A 293 12.27 -13.94 14.91
C ALA A 293 13.73 -13.92 14.43
N LYS A 294 13.99 -13.47 13.19
CA LYS A 294 15.37 -13.29 12.70
C LYS A 294 15.96 -12.00 13.26
N THR A 295 17.24 -12.03 13.54
CA THR A 295 17.98 -10.85 14.02
C THR A 295 18.89 -10.34 12.93
N TYR A 296 18.92 -9.04 12.75
CA TYR A 296 19.86 -8.36 11.86
C TYR A 296 20.35 -7.06 12.51
N THR A 297 21.42 -6.50 11.98
CA THR A 297 22.08 -5.31 12.49
C THR A 297 22.16 -4.24 11.39
N GLU A 298 22.48 -2.99 11.79
CA GLU A 298 22.78 -1.92 10.82
C GLU A 298 23.96 -2.29 9.88
N ALA A 299 24.91 -3.10 10.37
CA ALA A 299 26.01 -3.57 9.54
C ALA A 299 25.54 -4.54 8.45
N ASP A 300 24.52 -5.37 8.72
CA ASP A 300 23.94 -6.27 7.73
C ASP A 300 23.23 -5.47 6.63
N ILE A 301 22.48 -4.43 7.00
CA ILE A 301 21.82 -3.52 6.04
C ILE A 301 22.85 -2.77 5.20
N SER A 302 23.91 -2.26 5.84
CA SER A 302 25.00 -1.58 5.13
C SER A 302 25.72 -2.51 4.14
N ALA A 303 25.97 -3.77 4.52
CA ALA A 303 26.56 -4.77 3.64
C ALA A 303 25.63 -5.10 2.46
N TYR A 304 24.33 -5.27 2.72
CA TYR A 304 23.35 -5.51 1.68
C TYR A 304 23.28 -4.36 0.67
N PHE A 305 23.32 -3.11 1.13
CA PHE A 305 23.39 -1.95 0.24
C PHE A 305 24.64 -2.02 -0.66
N ASP A 306 25.82 -2.31 -0.06
CA ASP A 306 27.08 -2.38 -0.81
C ASP A 306 27.11 -3.52 -1.83
N GLU A 307 26.50 -4.66 -1.51
CA GLU A 307 26.33 -5.80 -2.42
C GLU A 307 25.41 -5.48 -3.61
N ASN A 308 24.46 -4.54 -3.44
CA ASN A 308 23.49 -4.12 -4.44
C ASN A 308 23.72 -2.69 -4.95
N ALA A 309 24.95 -2.16 -4.81
CA ALA A 309 25.29 -0.77 -5.08
C ALA A 309 24.90 -0.29 -6.49
N ASP A 310 25.05 -1.13 -7.51
CA ASP A 310 24.68 -0.80 -8.89
C ASP A 310 23.17 -0.56 -9.06
N THR A 311 22.34 -1.34 -8.35
CA THR A 311 20.86 -1.18 -8.35
C THR A 311 20.46 0.13 -7.69
N TYR A 312 21.06 0.46 -6.56
CA TYR A 312 20.79 1.71 -5.86
C TYR A 312 21.28 2.93 -6.66
N ALA A 313 22.48 2.84 -7.26
CA ALA A 313 23.00 3.90 -8.12
C ALA A 313 22.11 4.14 -9.36
N ALA A 314 21.56 3.09 -9.98
CA ALA A 314 20.58 3.23 -11.08
C ALA A 314 19.31 3.97 -10.66
N SER A 315 18.95 3.93 -9.39
CA SER A 315 17.83 4.66 -8.78
C SER A 315 18.25 5.99 -8.14
N SER A 316 19.49 6.45 -8.37
CA SER A 316 20.08 7.66 -7.77
C SER A 316 20.06 7.67 -6.24
N ILE A 317 20.21 6.48 -5.61
CA ILE A 317 20.28 6.34 -4.17
C ILE A 317 21.76 6.11 -3.80
N GLU A 318 22.31 7.04 -3.03
CA GLU A 318 23.69 7.00 -2.56
C GLU A 318 23.73 6.98 -1.03
N LYS A 319 24.80 6.37 -0.47
CA LYS A 319 25.03 6.44 0.98
C LYS A 319 25.30 7.89 1.41
N SER A 320 24.61 8.31 2.46
CA SER A 320 24.69 9.64 3.04
C SER A 320 24.59 9.52 4.57
N ASP A 321 25.28 10.40 5.28
CA ASP A 321 25.15 10.53 6.74
C ASP A 321 24.00 11.49 7.14
N VAL A 322 23.25 12.03 6.14
CA VAL A 322 22.16 12.96 6.40
C VAL A 322 20.87 12.19 6.58
N ASN A 323 20.35 12.22 7.78
CA ASN A 323 19.07 11.59 8.09
C ASN A 323 17.89 12.32 7.43
N MET A 324 16.83 11.59 7.17
CA MET A 324 15.55 12.17 6.75
C MET A 324 14.96 13.03 7.86
N VAL A 325 14.01 13.89 7.50
CA VAL A 325 13.34 14.80 8.42
C VAL A 325 11.84 14.80 8.21
N ASN A 326 11.10 15.14 9.28
CA ASN A 326 9.68 15.39 9.21
C ASN A 326 9.44 16.90 9.33
N VAL A 327 8.64 17.44 8.43
CA VAL A 327 8.31 18.87 8.40
C VAL A 327 6.83 19.09 8.15
N ARG A 328 6.29 20.21 8.62
CA ARG A 328 4.98 20.70 8.18
C ARG A 328 5.15 21.98 7.39
N HIS A 329 4.25 22.20 6.44
CA HIS A 329 4.23 23.47 5.74
C HIS A 329 2.81 23.94 5.41
N ILE A 330 2.72 25.25 5.18
CA ILE A 330 1.51 25.92 4.65
C ILE A 330 1.91 26.57 3.34
N LEU A 331 1.38 26.11 2.23
CA LEU A 331 1.63 26.70 0.92
C LEU A 331 0.65 27.86 0.68
N ILE A 332 1.19 29.02 0.37
CA ILE A 332 0.44 30.21 -0.03
C ILE A 332 0.79 30.52 -1.50
N VAL A 333 -0.12 30.19 -2.41
CA VAL A 333 0.03 30.44 -3.84
C VAL A 333 -0.37 31.88 -4.16
N PRO A 334 0.38 32.63 -4.98
CA PRO A 334 -0.07 33.92 -5.52
C PRO A 334 -1.35 33.78 -6.34
N GLU A 335 -2.30 34.71 -6.24
CA GLU A 335 -3.63 34.53 -6.85
C GLU A 335 -3.79 35.19 -8.23
N GLU A 336 -3.02 36.25 -8.56
CA GLU A 336 -3.20 37.02 -9.77
C GLU A 336 -2.07 36.76 -10.77
N LYS A 337 -2.45 36.46 -12.02
CA LYS A 337 -1.52 36.19 -13.12
C LYS A 337 -1.54 37.29 -14.17
N ASN A 338 -0.37 37.51 -14.79
CA ASN A 338 -0.21 38.27 -16.03
C ASN A 338 -0.81 37.52 -17.24
N ASP A 339 -0.91 38.20 -18.36
CA ASP A 339 -1.39 37.59 -19.62
C ASP A 339 -0.52 36.44 -20.14
N ASP A 340 0.74 36.36 -19.72
CA ASP A 340 1.70 35.32 -20.07
C ASP A 340 1.66 34.11 -19.11
N GLY A 341 0.73 34.12 -18.12
CA GLY A 341 0.57 33.04 -17.13
C GLY A 341 1.47 33.16 -15.92
N THR A 342 2.44 34.08 -15.88
CA THR A 342 3.27 34.35 -14.70
C THR A 342 2.49 35.10 -13.63
N TYR A 343 2.85 34.96 -12.35
CA TYR A 343 2.22 35.71 -11.28
C TYR A 343 2.70 37.16 -11.25
N THR A 344 1.80 38.10 -10.93
CA THR A 344 2.15 39.51 -10.80
C THR A 344 3.03 39.78 -9.55
N ASP A 345 3.85 40.80 -9.58
CA ASP A 345 4.63 41.23 -8.41
C ASP A 345 3.74 41.57 -7.20
N ALA A 346 2.54 42.11 -7.47
CA ALA A 346 1.56 42.42 -6.43
C ALA A 346 1.02 41.14 -5.77
N ALA A 347 0.74 40.07 -6.58
CA ALA A 347 0.30 38.77 -6.08
C ALA A 347 1.37 38.10 -5.24
N TRP A 348 2.63 38.13 -5.67
CA TRP A 348 3.77 37.64 -4.88
C TRP A 348 3.90 38.38 -3.53
N THR A 349 3.76 39.71 -3.54
CA THR A 349 3.81 40.53 -2.30
C THR A 349 2.65 40.18 -1.38
N ALA A 350 1.46 39.99 -1.92
CA ALA A 350 0.29 39.59 -1.11
C ALA A 350 0.44 38.20 -0.49
N ALA A 351 0.97 37.24 -1.25
CA ALA A 351 1.26 35.88 -0.75
C ALA A 351 2.31 35.90 0.36
N GLU A 352 3.38 36.69 0.23
CA GLU A 352 4.39 36.88 1.28
C GLU A 352 3.78 37.45 2.56
N GLN A 353 2.97 38.50 2.44
CA GLN A 353 2.29 39.12 3.58
C GLN A 353 1.35 38.15 4.28
N LYS A 354 0.61 37.31 3.50
CA LYS A 354 -0.26 36.29 4.09
C LYS A 354 0.55 35.21 4.81
N ALA A 355 1.64 34.72 4.21
CA ALA A 355 2.54 33.76 4.85
C ALA A 355 3.12 34.31 6.16
N GLN A 356 3.57 35.58 6.16
CA GLN A 356 4.06 36.24 7.36
C GLN A 356 2.96 36.40 8.43
N SER A 357 1.73 36.75 8.01
CA SER A 357 0.60 36.89 8.95
C SER A 357 0.25 35.57 9.64
N LEU A 358 0.27 34.43 8.88
CA LEU A 358 0.02 33.11 9.47
C LEU A 358 1.13 32.67 10.43
N LEU A 359 2.38 32.97 10.10
CA LEU A 359 3.50 32.69 11.01
C LEU A 359 3.40 33.53 12.28
N ASP A 360 3.03 34.83 12.17
CA ASP A 360 2.85 35.73 13.33
C ASP A 360 1.64 35.32 14.17
N GLU A 361 0.54 34.88 13.56
CA GLU A 361 -0.62 34.29 14.21
C GLU A 361 -0.24 33.08 15.04
N TRP A 362 0.46 32.10 14.42
CA TRP A 362 0.95 30.93 15.14
C TRP A 362 1.87 31.33 16.32
N LYS A 363 2.80 32.27 16.11
CA LYS A 363 3.71 32.79 17.16
C LYS A 363 2.98 33.54 18.28
N ALA A 364 1.82 34.14 18.02
CA ALA A 364 1.00 34.78 19.01
C ALA A 364 0.07 33.81 19.75
N GLY A 365 -0.11 32.60 19.23
CA GLY A 365 -0.98 31.56 19.76
C GLY A 365 -0.28 30.56 20.69
N GLU A 366 -0.65 29.29 20.59
CA GLU A 366 -0.18 28.22 21.48
C GLU A 366 1.26 27.75 21.20
N HIS A 367 1.84 28.05 20.06
CA HIS A 367 3.20 27.67 19.63
C HIS A 367 3.46 26.15 19.61
N THR A 368 2.42 25.35 19.42
CA THR A 368 2.53 23.90 19.36
C THR A 368 2.52 23.40 17.92
N GLU A 369 3.05 22.22 17.68
CA GLU A 369 2.95 21.56 16.38
C GLU A 369 1.48 21.35 15.98
N ASP A 370 0.61 20.97 16.94
CA ASP A 370 -0.82 20.78 16.68
C ASP A 370 -1.50 22.08 16.23
N SER A 371 -1.14 23.22 16.83
CA SER A 371 -1.67 24.52 16.39
C SER A 371 -1.18 24.93 15.00
N PHE A 372 0.04 24.53 14.63
CA PHE A 372 0.54 24.70 13.26
C PHE A 372 -0.20 23.81 12.27
N ALA A 373 -0.41 22.55 12.63
CA ALA A 373 -1.16 21.58 11.82
C ALA A 373 -2.59 22.05 11.55
N PHE A 374 -3.24 22.66 12.56
CA PHE A 374 -4.57 23.24 12.40
C PHE A 374 -4.57 24.40 11.38
N LEU A 375 -3.60 25.34 11.50
CA LEU A 375 -3.46 26.44 10.54
C LEU A 375 -3.16 25.92 9.12
N ALA A 376 -2.36 24.86 9.00
CA ALA A 376 -2.07 24.24 7.70
C ALA A 376 -3.32 23.63 7.06
N ALA A 377 -4.13 22.92 7.83
CA ALA A 377 -5.38 22.34 7.35
C ALA A 377 -6.38 23.39 6.84
N GLU A 378 -6.39 24.58 7.46
CA GLU A 378 -7.32 25.67 7.09
C GLU A 378 -6.81 26.56 5.96
N ASN A 379 -5.49 26.71 5.80
CA ASN A 379 -4.91 27.76 4.96
C ASN A 379 -3.99 27.27 3.84
N SER A 380 -3.55 26.01 3.88
CA SER A 380 -2.61 25.50 2.86
C SER A 380 -3.30 25.26 1.53
N ALA A 381 -2.69 25.75 0.46
CA ALA A 381 -3.07 25.45 -0.91
C ALA A 381 -2.49 24.09 -1.40
N ASP A 382 -1.62 23.45 -0.61
CA ASP A 382 -1.12 22.11 -0.91
C ASP A 382 -2.15 21.04 -0.53
N THR A 383 -2.94 20.61 -1.50
CA THR A 383 -3.99 19.60 -1.29
C THR A 383 -3.44 18.22 -0.91
N GLY A 384 -2.16 17.95 -1.16
CA GLY A 384 -1.51 16.68 -0.83
C GLY A 384 -1.27 16.52 0.67
N SER A 385 -0.98 17.62 1.38
CA SER A 385 -0.65 17.58 2.81
C SER A 385 -1.61 18.36 3.71
N ALA A 386 -2.43 19.28 3.16
CA ALA A 386 -3.30 20.13 3.97
C ALA A 386 -4.21 19.34 4.93
N SER A 387 -4.85 18.25 4.44
CA SER A 387 -5.73 17.41 5.25
C SER A 387 -5.01 16.67 6.39
N ASN A 388 -3.68 16.52 6.28
CA ASN A 388 -2.80 15.95 7.33
C ASN A 388 -2.05 17.05 8.10
N GLY A 389 -2.59 18.27 8.11
CA GLY A 389 -1.97 19.40 8.81
C GLY A 389 -0.63 19.84 8.22
N GLY A 390 -0.49 19.73 6.90
CA GLY A 390 0.70 20.13 6.15
C GLY A 390 1.92 19.23 6.36
N LEU A 391 1.77 17.99 6.87
CA LEU A 391 2.87 17.08 7.22
C LEU A 391 3.44 16.40 5.97
N TYR A 392 4.76 16.50 5.84
CA TYR A 392 5.61 15.62 5.03
C TYR A 392 6.53 14.83 5.95
N GLU A 393 6.38 13.53 5.92
CA GLU A 393 7.21 12.59 6.68
C GLU A 393 8.36 12.08 5.81
N GLU A 394 9.49 11.78 6.45
CA GLU A 394 10.63 11.11 5.83
C GLU A 394 11.18 11.84 4.59
N VAL A 395 11.17 13.18 4.63
CA VAL A 395 11.79 13.99 3.58
C VAL A 395 13.28 13.74 3.57
N TYR A 396 13.83 13.43 2.39
CA TYR A 396 15.26 13.17 2.20
C TYR A 396 15.91 14.25 1.30
N PRO A 397 17.24 14.46 1.41
CA PRO A 397 17.93 15.45 0.61
C PRO A 397 17.72 15.27 -0.90
N GLY A 398 17.34 16.34 -1.58
CA GLY A 398 17.09 16.37 -3.02
C GLY A 398 15.67 15.92 -3.44
N GLN A 399 14.79 15.58 -2.49
CA GLN A 399 13.41 15.23 -2.79
C GLN A 399 12.54 16.44 -3.11
N MET A 400 12.80 17.56 -2.46
CA MET A 400 12.01 18.79 -2.59
C MET A 400 12.72 19.80 -3.48
N VAL A 401 12.01 20.84 -3.93
CA VAL A 401 12.62 21.95 -4.66
C VAL A 401 13.69 22.65 -3.81
N ASP A 402 14.76 23.14 -4.46
CA ASP A 402 16.02 23.58 -3.86
C ASP A 402 15.87 24.44 -2.60
N ALA A 403 14.97 25.43 -2.61
CA ALA A 403 14.81 26.34 -1.49
C ALA A 403 14.13 25.69 -0.28
N PHE A 404 13.20 24.79 -0.53
CA PHE A 404 12.50 24.02 0.51
C PHE A 404 13.51 22.99 1.10
N ASP A 405 14.22 22.27 0.24
CA ASP A 405 15.23 21.30 0.62
C ASP A 405 16.35 21.95 1.48
N ALA A 406 16.90 23.07 1.02
CA ALA A 406 17.93 23.80 1.77
C ALA A 406 17.44 24.26 3.15
N TRP A 407 16.14 24.59 3.31
CA TRP A 407 15.59 24.93 4.61
C TRP A 407 15.49 23.69 5.51
N CYS A 408 15.04 22.55 4.97
CA CYS A 408 14.89 21.30 5.72
C CYS A 408 16.22 20.77 6.24
N PHE A 409 17.28 20.86 5.44
CA PHE A 409 18.59 20.27 5.74
C PHE A 409 19.65 21.27 6.19
N ASP A 410 19.24 22.46 6.66
CA ASP A 410 20.17 23.36 7.36
C ASP A 410 20.62 22.68 8.66
N ALA A 411 21.95 22.52 8.80
CA ALA A 411 22.56 21.81 9.93
C ALA A 411 22.27 22.45 11.32
N ALA A 412 21.80 23.69 11.35
CA ALA A 412 21.39 24.37 12.58
C ALA A 412 19.92 24.12 12.97
N ARG A 413 19.14 23.46 12.10
CA ARG A 413 17.72 23.28 12.29
C ARG A 413 17.41 22.39 13.49
N GLN A 414 16.40 22.82 14.29
CA GLN A 414 15.97 22.11 15.48
C GLN A 414 14.43 21.92 15.46
N PRO A 415 13.91 20.84 16.09
CA PRO A 415 12.48 20.67 16.25
C PRO A 415 11.81 21.90 16.87
N GLY A 416 10.72 22.36 16.24
CA GLY A 416 10.02 23.59 16.59
C GLY A 416 10.48 24.84 15.83
N ASP A 417 11.55 24.75 15.05
CA ASP A 417 11.98 25.87 14.18
C ASP A 417 10.93 26.14 13.11
N THR A 418 10.73 27.44 12.83
CA THR A 418 9.82 27.91 11.80
C THR A 418 10.50 28.91 10.88
N GLY A 419 9.98 29.02 9.66
CA GLY A 419 10.49 29.98 8.68
C GLY A 419 9.52 30.19 7.53
N ILE A 420 9.88 31.09 6.63
CA ILE A 420 9.18 31.31 5.37
C ILE A 420 10.16 31.04 4.23
N VAL A 421 9.78 30.20 3.30
CA VAL A 421 10.56 29.81 2.11
C VAL A 421 9.77 30.19 0.87
N LYS A 422 10.44 30.84 -0.09
CA LYS A 422 9.87 31.13 -1.40
C LYS A 422 10.35 30.09 -2.42
N THR A 423 9.40 29.53 -3.15
CA THR A 423 9.65 28.63 -4.29
C THR A 423 8.89 29.13 -5.51
N GLU A 424 8.99 28.45 -6.65
CA GLU A 424 8.17 28.71 -7.83
C GLU A 424 6.66 28.47 -7.59
N TYR A 425 6.30 27.65 -6.62
CA TYR A 425 4.90 27.35 -6.29
C TYR A 425 4.24 28.41 -5.39
N GLY A 426 5.02 29.16 -4.63
CA GLY A 426 4.49 30.14 -3.70
C GLY A 426 5.42 30.37 -2.51
N TYR A 427 4.84 30.88 -1.43
CA TYR A 427 5.50 30.98 -0.13
C TYR A 427 5.06 29.83 0.76
N HIS A 428 6.03 29.15 1.36
CA HIS A 428 5.82 28.08 2.33
C HIS A 428 6.11 28.62 3.73
N VAL A 429 5.12 28.58 4.62
CA VAL A 429 5.39 28.70 6.05
C VAL A 429 5.80 27.34 6.53
N MET A 430 6.98 27.22 7.10
CA MET A 430 7.63 25.97 7.46
C MET A 430 7.63 25.76 8.96
N TYR A 431 7.48 24.50 9.38
CA TYR A 431 7.68 24.01 10.74
C TYR A 431 8.51 22.74 10.71
N PHE A 432 9.60 22.69 11.47
CA PHE A 432 10.46 21.52 11.58
C PHE A 432 10.00 20.61 12.71
N SER A 433 9.45 19.45 12.39
CA SER A 433 8.87 18.52 13.37
C SER A 433 9.94 17.68 14.05
N SER A 434 10.76 16.97 13.28
CA SER A 434 11.78 16.06 13.83
C SER A 434 12.83 15.65 12.80
N VAL A 435 13.93 15.10 13.30
CA VAL A 435 14.90 14.33 12.50
C VAL A 435 14.57 12.86 12.65
N CYS A 436 14.55 12.11 11.54
CA CYS A 436 14.36 10.66 11.54
C CYS A 436 15.61 9.93 12.06
N GLU A 437 15.46 8.67 12.42
CA GLU A 437 16.57 7.87 12.97
C GLU A 437 17.62 7.54 11.90
N HIS A 438 17.20 7.36 10.63
CA HIS A 438 18.03 6.88 9.55
C HIS A 438 17.99 7.76 8.29
N PRO A 439 19.06 7.74 7.46
CA PRO A 439 19.06 8.33 6.13
C PRO A 439 18.22 7.47 5.15
N TYR A 440 17.81 8.08 4.04
CA TYR A 440 16.95 7.45 3.03
C TYR A 440 17.53 6.14 2.47
N TRP A 441 18.84 6.10 2.18
CA TRP A 441 19.48 4.88 1.66
C TRP A 441 19.35 3.69 2.62
N TYR A 442 19.43 3.95 3.93
CA TYR A 442 19.32 2.91 4.95
C TYR A 442 17.91 2.33 4.97
N VAL A 443 16.88 3.19 5.00
CA VAL A 443 15.48 2.75 5.04
C VAL A 443 15.12 1.96 3.77
N ARG A 444 15.63 2.41 2.60
CA ARG A 444 15.46 1.67 1.34
C ARG A 444 16.16 0.31 1.38
N ALA A 445 17.40 0.26 1.81
CA ALA A 445 18.14 -0.99 1.92
C ALA A 445 17.56 -1.95 2.96
N GLU A 446 17.08 -1.44 4.09
CA GLU A 446 16.40 -2.24 5.12
C GLU A 446 15.11 -2.86 4.57
N SER A 447 14.30 -2.09 3.86
CA SER A 447 13.10 -2.61 3.20
C SER A 447 13.42 -3.74 2.21
N ASP A 448 14.41 -3.54 1.35
CA ASP A 448 14.81 -4.53 0.35
C ASP A 448 15.47 -5.77 0.99
N TYR A 449 16.25 -5.59 2.05
CA TYR A 449 16.81 -6.67 2.85
C TYR A 449 15.74 -7.53 3.51
N LEU A 450 14.71 -6.90 4.09
CA LEU A 450 13.60 -7.62 4.71
C LEU A 450 12.74 -8.36 3.67
N ASN A 451 12.58 -7.80 2.47
CA ASN A 451 11.95 -8.50 1.36
C ASN A 451 12.74 -9.76 0.97
N LYS A 452 14.07 -9.63 0.84
CA LYS A 452 14.96 -10.77 0.60
C LYS A 452 14.86 -11.80 1.74
N LEU A 453 14.91 -11.36 2.98
CA LEU A 453 14.81 -12.24 4.15
C LEU A 453 13.48 -13.00 4.18
N SER A 454 12.37 -12.34 3.81
CA SER A 454 11.05 -12.98 3.70
C SER A 454 11.03 -14.04 2.60
N ALA A 455 11.65 -13.76 1.44
CA ALA A 455 11.80 -14.73 0.37
C ALA A 455 12.65 -15.94 0.80
N ASP A 456 13.79 -15.70 1.43
CA ASP A 456 14.70 -16.76 1.93
C ASP A 456 13.99 -17.66 2.95
N VAL A 457 13.23 -17.06 3.90
CA VAL A 457 12.45 -17.81 4.89
C VAL A 457 11.34 -18.62 4.24
N SER A 458 10.63 -18.04 3.27
CA SER A 458 9.59 -18.76 2.51
C SER A 458 10.16 -19.95 1.74
N GLU A 459 11.33 -19.78 1.13
CA GLU A 459 12.05 -20.87 0.44
C GLU A 459 12.50 -21.95 1.43
N GLU A 460 13.07 -21.56 2.60
CA GLU A 460 13.45 -22.48 3.66
C GLU A 460 12.28 -23.34 4.13
N VAL A 461 11.10 -22.72 4.31
CA VAL A 461 9.88 -23.44 4.68
C VAL A 461 9.39 -24.33 3.55
N SER A 462 9.36 -23.82 2.31
CA SER A 462 8.90 -24.57 1.13
C SER A 462 9.75 -25.82 0.89
N ALA A 463 11.05 -25.76 1.15
CA ALA A 463 11.96 -26.91 1.02
C ALA A 463 11.66 -28.08 1.97
N LYS A 464 10.83 -27.87 2.99
CA LYS A 464 10.39 -28.95 3.91
C LYS A 464 9.34 -29.88 3.29
N PHE A 465 8.69 -29.44 2.20
CA PHE A 465 7.56 -30.13 1.62
C PHE A 465 7.87 -30.53 0.15
N GLU A 466 7.60 -31.79 -0.18
CA GLU A 466 7.66 -32.24 -1.57
C GLU A 466 6.50 -31.60 -2.35
N SER A 467 6.78 -31.08 -3.53
CA SER A 467 5.75 -30.49 -4.39
C SER A 467 5.89 -30.95 -5.84
N ALA A 468 4.75 -31.06 -6.53
CA ALA A 468 4.71 -31.35 -7.95
C ALA A 468 3.55 -30.62 -8.63
N GLU A 469 3.58 -30.60 -9.94
CA GLU A 469 2.61 -29.90 -10.78
C GLU A 469 2.04 -30.86 -11.83
N SER A 470 0.75 -30.72 -12.04
CA SER A 470 -0.04 -31.37 -13.06
C SER A 470 -0.85 -30.33 -13.83
N VAL A 471 -0.17 -29.24 -14.25
CA VAL A 471 -0.77 -28.05 -14.88
C VAL A 471 -1.62 -28.38 -16.10
N GLN A 472 -1.33 -29.50 -16.80
CA GLN A 472 -2.15 -30.01 -17.91
C GLN A 472 -3.59 -30.37 -17.50
N ASN A 473 -3.87 -30.48 -16.20
CA ASN A 473 -5.22 -30.73 -15.66
C ASN A 473 -5.98 -29.42 -15.37
N ALA A 474 -5.33 -28.25 -15.48
CA ALA A 474 -5.96 -26.97 -15.19
C ALA A 474 -7.15 -26.73 -16.13
N ALA A 475 -8.27 -26.28 -15.55
CA ALA A 475 -9.49 -25.90 -16.25
C ALA A 475 -10.03 -24.60 -15.62
N LEU A 476 -10.11 -23.54 -16.42
CA LEU A 476 -10.51 -22.21 -16.01
C LEU A 476 -11.70 -21.75 -16.86
N ALA A 477 -12.69 -21.14 -16.25
CA ALA A 477 -13.72 -20.41 -16.98
C ALA A 477 -13.27 -18.96 -17.21
N ASP A 478 -13.53 -18.44 -18.40
CA ASP A 478 -13.32 -17.01 -18.67
C ASP A 478 -14.46 -16.21 -18.07
N ILE A 479 -14.12 -15.28 -17.18
CA ILE A 479 -15.10 -14.40 -16.48
C ILE A 479 -15.10 -12.97 -17.00
N LEU A 480 -14.14 -12.57 -17.83
CA LEU A 480 -13.98 -11.20 -18.30
C LEU A 480 -14.82 -10.88 -19.55
N GLN A 481 -15.30 -11.89 -20.24
CA GLN A 481 -16.13 -11.74 -21.46
C GLN A 481 -17.64 -11.74 -21.20
N ASN A 482 -18.08 -11.87 -19.92
CA ASN A 482 -19.49 -11.95 -19.56
C ASN A 482 -20.08 -10.62 -19.10
#